data_2447226e394f05d750ad2ea7d3592f94
#
_entry.id   2447226e394f05d750ad2ea7d3592f94
#
_cell.length_a   1.000
_cell.length_b   1.000
_cell.length_c   1.000
_cell.angle_alpha   90.00
_cell.angle_beta   90.00
_cell.angle_gamma   90.00
#
_symmetry.space_group_name_H-M   'P 1'
#
loop_
_entity.id
_entity.type
_entity.pdbx_description
1 polymer ?
#
loop_
_entity_poly.entity_id
_entity_poly.type
_entity_poly.pdbx_seq_one_letter_code
_entity_poly.pdbx_strand_id
1 'polypeptide(L)'
;MMKLALGAGHGMNTPGKRLPKKLDLKQTREWFLNARIVGYIIDCLKPYPVEIIRLDDPTGKRDVPLRERTNKANKHNADLLISIHHNAGAKLSHAGGIQVYAHDGPLFKRTLDFQEAYYNKLIEHTGLKGNRATKLPRANFHMLRESKMSALLPELGFMDSKTDAPIILTDKFAKQAAKATAEFVAEEYGLKKEIPDEKPGKDDNNMLDVAVIINSFVDYPVAEPVARKHNCPIYPQGSTVKAKKLIVVGGRAPDGFKGEIIDLGGKDRFETAANVKKYLE
;
A
#
# COMPACT_ATOMS: atom_id res chain seq x y z
N MET A 1 -10.88 17.30 -4.53
CA MET A 1 -10.10 16.16 -4.01
C MET A 1 -10.66 14.89 -4.64
N MET A 2 -9.84 14.08 -5.29
CA MET A 2 -10.24 12.80 -5.90
C MET A 2 -10.58 11.79 -4.80
N LYS A 3 -11.64 11.00 -5.00
CA LYS A 3 -12.10 9.96 -4.06
C LYS A 3 -11.86 8.57 -4.64
N LEU A 4 -10.92 7.82 -4.06
CA LEU A 4 -10.61 6.46 -4.44
C LEU A 4 -11.27 5.46 -3.49
N ALA A 5 -12.23 4.68 -3.99
CA ALA A 5 -12.73 3.49 -3.30
C ALA A 5 -11.75 2.33 -3.50
N LEU A 6 -11.06 1.93 -2.44
CA LEU A 6 -9.97 0.95 -2.48
C LEU A 6 -10.23 -0.17 -1.47
N GLY A 7 -10.08 -1.42 -1.90
CA GLY A 7 -10.26 -2.55 -0.98
C GLY A 7 -9.44 -3.77 -1.33
N ALA A 8 -9.06 -4.52 -0.30
CA ALA A 8 -8.54 -5.87 -0.42
C ALA A 8 -9.70 -6.85 -0.59
N GLY A 9 -9.61 -7.70 -1.60
CA GLY A 9 -10.56 -8.78 -1.80
C GLY A 9 -10.56 -9.77 -0.61
N HIS A 10 -11.72 -10.34 -0.30
CA HIS A 10 -11.91 -11.34 0.73
C HIS A 10 -11.65 -10.84 2.19
N GLY A 11 -11.53 -11.80 3.10
CA GLY A 11 -11.09 -11.66 4.48
C GLY A 11 -10.17 -12.84 4.85
N MET A 12 -9.54 -12.80 6.00
CA MET A 12 -8.68 -13.90 6.49
C MET A 12 -9.45 -15.22 6.69
N ASN A 13 -10.75 -15.13 6.91
CA ASN A 13 -11.66 -16.25 7.15
C ASN A 13 -12.38 -16.76 5.89
N THR A 14 -12.17 -16.15 4.70
CA THR A 14 -12.83 -16.59 3.47
C THR A 14 -12.38 -18.01 3.10
N PRO A 15 -13.29 -19.01 3.00
CA PRO A 15 -12.92 -20.38 2.68
C PRO A 15 -12.21 -20.50 1.34
N GLY A 16 -11.20 -21.34 1.25
CA GLY A 16 -10.50 -21.68 -0.02
C GLY A 16 -9.57 -20.58 -0.58
N LYS A 17 -9.64 -19.34 -0.09
CA LYS A 17 -8.88 -18.20 -0.61
C LYS A 17 -7.47 -18.15 -0.02
N ARG A 18 -6.58 -19.03 -0.54
CA ARG A 18 -5.20 -19.20 -0.06
C ARG A 18 -4.33 -19.91 -1.09
N LEU A 19 -3.02 -19.75 -0.98
CA LEU A 19 -2.06 -20.52 -1.78
C LEU A 19 -2.14 -22.02 -1.46
N PRO A 20 -1.94 -22.89 -2.48
CA PRO A 20 -1.80 -24.33 -2.25
C PRO A 20 -0.56 -24.65 -1.40
N LYS A 21 -0.68 -25.64 -0.48
CA LYS A 21 0.43 -26.08 0.38
C LYS A 21 1.71 -26.48 -0.40
N LYS A 22 1.55 -26.98 -1.63
CA LYS A 22 2.67 -27.35 -2.52
C LYS A 22 3.53 -26.15 -2.96
N LEU A 23 3.00 -24.93 -2.95
CA LEU A 23 3.69 -23.70 -3.35
C LEU A 23 4.04 -22.81 -2.17
N ASP A 24 3.27 -22.90 -1.09
CA ASP A 24 3.52 -22.17 0.15
C ASP A 24 3.05 -23.00 1.35
N LEU A 25 4.01 -23.46 2.16
CA LEU A 25 3.73 -24.28 3.35
C LEU A 25 2.84 -23.57 4.37
N LYS A 26 2.89 -22.23 4.43
CA LYS A 26 2.05 -21.40 5.31
C LYS A 26 0.64 -21.25 4.79
N GLN A 27 0.37 -21.63 3.56
CA GLN A 27 -0.91 -21.41 2.87
C GLN A 27 -1.40 -19.97 3.05
N THR A 28 -0.54 -19.01 2.71
CA THR A 28 -0.82 -17.57 2.82
C THR A 28 -2.17 -17.24 2.21
N ARG A 29 -2.98 -16.51 2.97
CA ARG A 29 -4.32 -16.10 2.55
C ARG A 29 -4.27 -15.05 1.45
N GLU A 30 -5.19 -15.12 0.50
CA GLU A 30 -5.34 -14.13 -0.57
C GLU A 30 -5.52 -12.72 0.01
N TRP A 31 -6.39 -12.59 1.01
CA TRP A 31 -6.60 -11.31 1.69
C TRP A 31 -5.29 -10.72 2.22
N PHE A 32 -4.39 -11.52 2.79
CA PHE A 32 -3.12 -11.02 3.31
C PHE A 32 -2.25 -10.39 2.22
N LEU A 33 -2.19 -11.00 1.02
CA LEU A 33 -1.48 -10.45 -0.13
C LEU A 33 -2.15 -9.16 -0.61
N ASN A 34 -3.46 -9.17 -0.74
CA ASN A 34 -4.26 -8.04 -1.18
C ASN A 34 -4.14 -6.85 -0.20
N ALA A 35 -4.30 -7.11 1.11
CA ALA A 35 -4.26 -6.08 2.15
C ALA A 35 -2.87 -5.44 2.29
N ARG A 36 -1.80 -6.21 2.12
CA ARG A 36 -0.43 -5.70 2.08
C ARG A 36 -0.24 -4.70 0.94
N ILE A 37 -0.71 -5.03 -0.26
CA ILE A 37 -0.63 -4.13 -1.42
C ILE A 37 -1.49 -2.89 -1.18
N VAL A 38 -2.71 -3.04 -0.68
CA VAL A 38 -3.60 -1.89 -0.35
C VAL A 38 -2.94 -0.97 0.68
N GLY A 39 -2.27 -1.52 1.69
CA GLY A 39 -1.51 -0.72 2.66
C GLY A 39 -0.44 0.14 1.97
N TYR A 40 0.37 -0.47 1.10
CA TYR A 40 1.38 0.27 0.34
C TYR A 40 0.80 1.27 -0.66
N ILE A 41 -0.37 0.99 -1.28
CA ILE A 41 -1.06 1.97 -2.15
C ILE A 41 -1.43 3.21 -1.34
N ILE A 42 -2.02 3.02 -0.15
CA ILE A 42 -2.39 4.11 0.74
C ILE A 42 -1.15 4.95 1.09
N ASP A 43 -0.04 4.30 1.43
CA ASP A 43 1.22 5.01 1.74
C ASP A 43 1.77 5.78 0.54
N CYS A 44 1.75 5.20 -0.66
CA CYS A 44 2.17 5.86 -1.89
C CYS A 44 1.29 7.07 -2.26
N LEU A 45 0.01 7.05 -1.89
CA LEU A 45 -0.95 8.12 -2.20
C LEU A 45 -1.00 9.23 -1.15
N LYS A 46 -0.38 9.07 0.02
CA LYS A 46 -0.33 10.12 1.07
C LYS A 46 0.11 11.51 0.56
N PRO A 47 1.08 11.63 -0.37
CA PRO A 47 1.49 12.94 -0.88
C PRO A 47 0.54 13.54 -1.91
N TYR A 48 -0.57 12.92 -2.24
CA TYR A 48 -1.50 13.38 -3.26
C TYR A 48 -2.86 13.76 -2.65
N PRO A 49 -3.61 14.70 -3.25
CA PRO A 49 -4.94 15.11 -2.79
C PRO A 49 -6.00 14.05 -3.10
N VAL A 50 -5.86 12.88 -2.47
CA VAL A 50 -6.74 11.72 -2.63
C VAL A 50 -7.38 11.35 -1.29
N GLU A 51 -8.72 11.32 -1.27
CA GLU A 51 -9.49 10.73 -0.19
C GLU A 51 -9.63 9.22 -0.43
N ILE A 52 -9.15 8.39 0.51
CA ILE A 52 -9.27 6.94 0.42
C ILE A 52 -10.53 6.46 1.15
N ILE A 53 -11.44 5.86 0.39
CA ILE A 53 -12.61 5.17 0.92
C ILE A 53 -12.29 3.68 1.03
N ARG A 54 -11.82 3.23 2.20
CA ARG A 54 -11.47 1.82 2.43
C ARG A 54 -12.71 0.94 2.41
N LEU A 55 -12.72 -0.14 1.60
CA LEU A 55 -13.87 -1.01 1.37
C LEU A 55 -13.84 -2.35 2.14
N ASP A 56 -12.66 -2.80 2.55
CA ASP A 56 -12.47 -4.02 3.34
C ASP A 56 -12.28 -3.71 4.83
N ASP A 57 -12.30 -4.74 5.65
CA ASP A 57 -11.86 -4.67 7.05
C ASP A 57 -10.32 -4.70 7.09
N PRO A 58 -9.63 -3.63 7.49
CA PRO A 58 -8.18 -3.59 7.53
C PRO A 58 -7.54 -4.59 8.49
N THR A 59 -8.31 -5.16 9.42
CA THR A 59 -7.86 -6.24 10.32
C THR A 59 -8.00 -7.64 9.72
N GLY A 60 -8.79 -7.77 8.65
CA GLY A 60 -9.11 -9.03 7.98
C GLY A 60 -10.01 -9.98 8.77
N LYS A 61 -10.44 -9.61 9.96
CA LYS A 61 -11.29 -10.45 10.80
C LYS A 61 -12.66 -10.70 10.19
N ARG A 62 -13.14 -9.74 9.40
CA ARG A 62 -14.42 -9.81 8.74
C ARG A 62 -14.23 -9.78 7.21
N ASP A 63 -14.82 -10.75 6.51
CA ASP A 63 -15.03 -10.62 5.06
C ASP A 63 -16.23 -9.72 4.84
N VAL A 64 -15.97 -8.43 4.56
CA VAL A 64 -17.02 -7.42 4.34
C VAL A 64 -17.86 -7.84 3.12
N PRO A 65 -19.20 -7.97 3.23
CA PRO A 65 -20.06 -8.37 2.14
C PRO A 65 -19.92 -7.46 0.90
N LEU A 66 -19.95 -8.02 -0.29
CA LEU A 66 -19.76 -7.28 -1.55
C LEU A 66 -20.72 -6.09 -1.68
N ARG A 67 -21.98 -6.28 -1.32
CA ARG A 67 -23.00 -5.22 -1.33
C ARG A 67 -22.67 -4.07 -0.39
N GLU A 68 -22.10 -4.36 0.75
CA GLU A 68 -21.68 -3.32 1.71
C GLU A 68 -20.52 -2.51 1.14
N ARG A 69 -19.55 -3.17 0.49
CA ARG A 69 -18.41 -2.53 -0.18
C ARG A 69 -18.88 -1.56 -1.28
N THR A 70 -19.74 -2.04 -2.20
CA THR A 70 -20.23 -1.21 -3.31
C THR A 70 -21.18 -0.10 -2.82
N ASN A 71 -22.03 -0.37 -1.83
CA ASN A 71 -22.87 0.66 -1.21
C ASN A 71 -22.02 1.77 -0.57
N LYS A 72 -20.93 1.41 0.08
CA LYS A 72 -20.00 2.39 0.69
C LYS A 72 -19.37 3.26 -0.40
N ALA A 73 -18.81 2.68 -1.46
CA ALA A 73 -18.23 3.42 -2.57
C ALA A 73 -19.25 4.37 -3.23
N ASN A 74 -20.45 3.86 -3.51
CA ASN A 74 -21.53 4.62 -4.14
C ASN A 74 -22.03 5.78 -3.25
N LYS A 75 -22.20 5.54 -1.94
CA LYS A 75 -22.65 6.56 -0.96
C LYS A 75 -21.67 7.73 -0.86
N HIS A 76 -20.37 7.46 -0.98
CA HIS A 76 -19.35 8.50 -0.90
C HIS A 76 -19.06 9.17 -2.25
N ASN A 77 -19.78 8.78 -3.32
CA ASN A 77 -19.55 9.27 -4.68
C ASN A 77 -18.07 9.15 -5.07
N ALA A 78 -17.51 7.94 -4.94
CA ALA A 78 -16.14 7.70 -5.34
C ALA A 78 -15.96 7.93 -6.85
N ASP A 79 -14.80 8.47 -7.25
CA ASP A 79 -14.46 8.73 -8.66
C ASP A 79 -13.95 7.47 -9.37
N LEU A 80 -13.31 6.58 -8.62
CA LEU A 80 -12.77 5.31 -9.09
C LEU A 80 -12.88 4.25 -8.00
N LEU A 81 -13.18 3.00 -8.40
CA LEU A 81 -13.10 1.85 -7.52
C LEU A 81 -12.01 0.91 -7.98
N ILE A 82 -11.11 0.50 -7.08
CA ILE A 82 -10.11 -0.56 -7.31
C ILE A 82 -10.25 -1.63 -6.23
N SER A 83 -10.54 -2.87 -6.66
CA SER A 83 -10.61 -4.05 -5.80
C SER A 83 -9.41 -4.95 -6.06
N ILE A 84 -8.46 -5.01 -5.13
CA ILE A 84 -7.19 -5.76 -5.27
C ILE A 84 -7.43 -7.22 -4.97
N HIS A 85 -7.02 -8.10 -5.90
CA HIS A 85 -7.14 -9.55 -5.83
C HIS A 85 -5.89 -10.28 -6.34
N HIS A 86 -5.80 -11.57 -6.04
CA HIS A 86 -4.90 -12.53 -6.68
C HIS A 86 -5.69 -13.71 -7.22
N ASN A 87 -5.40 -14.10 -8.45
CA ASN A 87 -6.13 -15.10 -9.20
C ASN A 87 -5.81 -16.55 -8.77
N ALA A 88 -6.63 -17.48 -9.23
CA ALA A 88 -6.40 -18.91 -9.16
C ALA A 88 -6.91 -19.58 -10.47
N GLY A 89 -6.52 -20.82 -10.70
CA GLY A 89 -6.89 -21.57 -11.90
C GLY A 89 -5.71 -21.90 -12.81
N ALA A 90 -4.48 -21.69 -12.35
CA ALA A 90 -3.26 -22.18 -13.00
C ALA A 90 -3.06 -23.69 -12.80
N LYS A 91 -3.75 -24.31 -11.83
CA LYS A 91 -3.71 -25.75 -11.55
C LYS A 91 -2.29 -26.30 -11.35
N LEU A 92 -1.46 -25.60 -10.63
CA LEU A 92 -0.04 -25.92 -10.39
C LEU A 92 0.79 -26.02 -11.69
N SER A 93 0.39 -25.33 -12.74
CA SER A 93 1.18 -25.17 -13.98
C SER A 93 2.03 -23.90 -13.94
N HIS A 94 2.63 -23.54 -15.06
CA HIS A 94 3.34 -22.28 -15.26
C HIS A 94 2.47 -21.19 -15.91
N ALA A 95 1.17 -21.45 -16.05
CA ALA A 95 0.23 -20.43 -16.53
C ALA A 95 0.07 -19.34 -15.45
N GLY A 96 0.04 -18.08 -15.89
CA GLY A 96 -0.07 -16.98 -14.93
C GLY A 96 0.03 -15.60 -15.57
N GLY A 97 0.34 -14.62 -14.71
CA GLY A 97 0.48 -13.23 -15.06
C GLY A 97 -0.64 -12.35 -14.50
N ILE A 98 -0.45 -11.05 -14.62
CA ILE A 98 -1.44 -10.06 -14.19
C ILE A 98 -2.58 -9.97 -15.21
N GLN A 99 -3.79 -9.82 -14.70
CA GLN A 99 -4.98 -9.46 -15.47
C GLN A 99 -5.69 -8.30 -14.77
N VAL A 100 -6.29 -7.39 -15.56
CA VAL A 100 -7.14 -6.33 -14.98
C VAL A 100 -8.55 -6.51 -15.56
N TYR A 101 -9.52 -6.70 -14.68
CA TYR A 101 -10.92 -6.91 -15.06
C TYR A 101 -11.71 -5.61 -15.08
N ALA A 102 -12.58 -5.46 -16.07
CA ALA A 102 -13.66 -4.47 -16.12
C ALA A 102 -15.01 -5.19 -16.29
N HIS A 103 -16.13 -4.49 -16.06
CA HIS A 103 -17.47 -5.05 -16.23
C HIS A 103 -17.74 -5.43 -17.70
N ASP A 104 -18.41 -6.55 -17.93
CA ASP A 104 -18.78 -7.03 -19.25
C ASP A 104 -20.08 -6.42 -19.81
N GLY A 105 -20.84 -5.69 -19.00
CA GLY A 105 -22.02 -4.90 -19.37
C GLY A 105 -21.70 -3.43 -19.68
N PRO A 106 -22.66 -2.51 -19.46
CA PRO A 106 -22.47 -1.08 -19.67
C PRO A 106 -21.32 -0.52 -18.83
N LEU A 107 -20.53 0.38 -19.40
CA LEU A 107 -19.35 0.97 -18.79
C LEU A 107 -19.45 2.49 -18.67
N PHE A 108 -18.78 3.05 -17.68
CA PHE A 108 -18.50 4.48 -17.61
C PHE A 108 -17.45 4.86 -18.66
N LYS A 109 -17.51 6.09 -19.17
CA LYS A 109 -16.82 6.57 -20.37
C LYS A 109 -15.32 6.22 -20.45
N ARG A 110 -14.59 6.23 -19.33
CA ARG A 110 -13.13 6.01 -19.33
C ARG A 110 -12.70 4.64 -18.80
N THR A 111 -13.65 3.73 -18.54
CA THR A 111 -13.30 2.47 -17.86
C THR A 111 -12.34 1.59 -18.65
N LEU A 112 -12.47 1.50 -19.97
CA LEU A 112 -11.57 0.69 -20.80
C LEU A 112 -10.20 1.32 -20.94
N ASP A 113 -10.12 2.65 -21.09
CA ASP A 113 -8.85 3.38 -21.11
C ASP A 113 -8.12 3.18 -19.78
N PHE A 114 -8.82 3.27 -18.65
CA PHE A 114 -8.29 3.00 -17.33
C PHE A 114 -7.83 1.55 -17.15
N GLN A 115 -8.57 0.58 -17.70
CA GLN A 115 -8.21 -0.83 -17.66
C GLN A 115 -6.86 -1.08 -18.34
N GLU A 116 -6.67 -0.52 -19.52
CA GLU A 116 -5.45 -0.66 -20.31
C GLU A 116 -4.27 0.11 -19.66
N ALA A 117 -4.48 1.36 -19.30
CA ALA A 117 -3.46 2.18 -18.65
C ALA A 117 -2.98 1.54 -17.34
N TYR A 118 -3.90 1.05 -16.52
CA TYR A 118 -3.56 0.39 -15.26
C TYR A 118 -2.80 -0.92 -15.48
N TYR A 119 -3.24 -1.75 -16.42
CA TYR A 119 -2.51 -2.97 -16.78
C TYR A 119 -1.07 -2.64 -17.20
N ASN A 120 -0.88 -1.66 -18.09
CA ASN A 120 0.44 -1.27 -18.58
C ASN A 120 1.34 -0.79 -17.45
N LYS A 121 0.84 0.03 -16.51
CA LYS A 121 1.58 0.44 -15.31
C LYS A 121 1.98 -0.75 -14.43
N LEU A 122 1.06 -1.68 -14.20
CA LEU A 122 1.36 -2.87 -13.42
C LEU A 122 2.48 -3.70 -14.06
N ILE A 123 2.47 -3.88 -15.40
CA ILE A 123 3.52 -4.63 -16.10
C ILE A 123 4.86 -3.88 -16.10
N GLU A 124 4.83 -2.56 -16.30
CA GLU A 124 6.03 -1.70 -16.24
C GLU A 124 6.79 -1.88 -14.93
N HIS A 125 6.07 -1.86 -13.80
CA HIS A 125 6.69 -1.93 -12.48
C HIS A 125 7.02 -3.34 -12.01
N THR A 126 6.16 -4.31 -12.32
CA THR A 126 6.28 -5.67 -11.75
C THR A 126 6.97 -6.65 -12.67
N GLY A 127 6.94 -6.43 -13.99
CA GLY A 127 7.39 -7.36 -15.01
C GLY A 127 6.54 -8.64 -15.12
N LEU A 128 5.48 -8.82 -14.32
CA LEU A 128 4.70 -10.06 -14.26
C LEU A 128 3.64 -10.12 -15.37
N LYS A 129 4.09 -10.07 -16.64
CA LYS A 129 3.21 -10.16 -17.81
C LYS A 129 2.53 -11.52 -17.97
N GLY A 130 3.25 -12.58 -17.63
CA GLY A 130 2.76 -13.96 -17.76
C GLY A 130 2.45 -14.39 -19.20
N ASN A 131 1.72 -15.49 -19.31
CA ASN A 131 1.41 -16.15 -20.58
C ASN A 131 -0.10 -16.35 -20.84
N ARG A 132 -0.97 -15.64 -20.12
CA ARG A 132 -2.42 -15.67 -20.38
C ARG A 132 -2.74 -14.96 -21.69
N ALA A 133 -3.62 -15.55 -22.50
CA ALA A 133 -4.05 -14.96 -23.77
C ALA A 133 -4.81 -13.64 -23.55
N THR A 134 -5.73 -13.61 -22.59
CA THR A 134 -6.53 -12.44 -22.25
C THR A 134 -5.92 -11.72 -21.04
N LYS A 135 -5.47 -10.48 -21.24
CA LYS A 135 -4.85 -9.63 -20.21
C LYS A 135 -5.84 -8.62 -19.64
N LEU A 136 -6.81 -8.20 -20.45
CA LEU A 136 -7.85 -7.22 -20.16
C LEU A 136 -9.23 -7.89 -20.25
N PRO A 137 -9.54 -8.87 -19.37
CA PRO A 137 -10.79 -9.58 -19.41
C PRO A 137 -11.95 -8.70 -18.94
N ARG A 138 -13.15 -9.08 -19.39
CA ARG A 138 -14.42 -8.51 -18.96
C ARG A 138 -15.18 -9.58 -18.18
N ALA A 139 -15.86 -9.19 -17.10
CA ALA A 139 -16.60 -10.12 -16.27
C ALA A 139 -17.76 -9.45 -15.50
N ASN A 140 -18.81 -10.22 -15.24
CA ASN A 140 -19.96 -9.79 -14.45
C ASN A 140 -19.71 -9.93 -12.94
N PHE A 141 -18.58 -9.38 -12.45
CA PHE A 141 -18.30 -9.40 -11.02
C PHE A 141 -19.09 -8.32 -10.28
N HIS A 142 -19.59 -8.65 -9.09
CA HIS A 142 -20.40 -7.73 -8.26
C HIS A 142 -19.73 -6.36 -8.07
N MET A 143 -18.44 -6.36 -7.73
CA MET A 143 -17.69 -5.12 -7.49
C MET A 143 -17.61 -4.21 -8.72
N LEU A 144 -17.67 -4.79 -9.91
CA LEU A 144 -17.63 -4.06 -11.18
C LEU A 144 -19.03 -3.60 -11.61
N ARG A 145 -20.04 -4.51 -11.48
CA ARG A 145 -21.41 -4.27 -11.93
C ARG A 145 -22.19 -3.28 -11.07
N GLU A 146 -22.07 -3.39 -9.74
CA GLU A 146 -22.86 -2.60 -8.80
C GLU A 146 -22.23 -1.24 -8.44
N SER A 147 -21.09 -0.93 -9.01
CA SER A 147 -20.40 0.35 -8.81
C SER A 147 -20.95 1.43 -9.73
N LYS A 148 -21.19 2.63 -9.20
CA LYS A 148 -21.71 3.80 -9.94
C LYS A 148 -20.59 4.71 -10.49
N MET A 149 -19.39 4.17 -10.60
CA MET A 149 -18.20 4.82 -11.13
C MET A 149 -17.37 3.81 -11.94
N SER A 150 -16.33 4.26 -12.64
CA SER A 150 -15.35 3.33 -13.22
C SER A 150 -14.81 2.41 -12.14
N ALA A 151 -14.85 1.11 -12.38
CA ALA A 151 -14.44 0.09 -11.43
C ALA A 151 -13.50 -0.92 -12.10
N LEU A 152 -12.37 -1.20 -11.46
CA LEU A 152 -11.36 -2.13 -11.93
C LEU A 152 -11.03 -3.16 -10.84
N LEU A 153 -10.81 -4.40 -11.27
CA LEU A 153 -10.42 -5.50 -10.40
C LEU A 153 -9.15 -6.13 -10.97
N PRO A 154 -7.97 -5.69 -10.51
CA PRO A 154 -6.73 -6.35 -10.86
C PRO A 154 -6.59 -7.67 -10.13
N GLU A 155 -6.22 -8.70 -10.87
CA GLU A 155 -5.77 -10.00 -10.41
C GLU A 155 -4.25 -10.05 -10.58
N LEU A 156 -3.53 -9.84 -9.48
CA LEU A 156 -2.10 -9.57 -9.45
C LEU A 156 -1.24 -10.85 -9.45
N GLY A 157 -1.51 -11.73 -10.40
CA GLY A 157 -0.87 -13.04 -10.55
C GLY A 157 -1.67 -14.17 -9.93
N PHE A 158 -1.29 -15.40 -10.22
CA PHE A 158 -2.01 -16.62 -9.85
C PHE A 158 -1.39 -17.29 -8.64
N MET A 159 -2.16 -17.43 -7.58
CA MET A 159 -1.73 -18.09 -6.32
C MET A 159 -1.34 -19.56 -6.50
N ASP A 160 -1.89 -20.23 -7.50
CA ASP A 160 -1.65 -21.63 -7.82
C ASP A 160 -0.74 -21.83 -9.05
N SER A 161 -0.06 -20.77 -9.50
CA SER A 161 0.98 -20.82 -10.54
C SER A 161 2.36 -21.07 -9.94
N LYS A 162 3.12 -22.03 -10.52
CA LYS A 162 4.51 -22.27 -10.13
C LYS A 162 5.42 -21.09 -10.45
N THR A 163 5.05 -20.27 -11.42
CA THR A 163 5.82 -19.07 -11.82
C THR A 163 5.45 -17.87 -10.95
N ASP A 164 4.16 -17.64 -10.73
CA ASP A 164 3.70 -16.41 -10.07
C ASP A 164 3.80 -16.49 -8.54
N ALA A 165 3.48 -17.66 -7.94
CA ALA A 165 3.44 -17.82 -6.49
C ALA A 165 4.72 -17.34 -5.77
N PRO A 166 5.95 -17.72 -6.19
CA PRO A 166 7.16 -17.23 -5.55
C PRO A 166 7.37 -15.71 -5.71
N ILE A 167 6.81 -15.09 -6.75
CA ILE A 167 6.91 -13.65 -7.01
C ILE A 167 5.94 -12.88 -6.14
N ILE A 168 4.64 -13.24 -6.16
CA ILE A 168 3.58 -12.53 -5.45
C ILE A 168 3.70 -12.60 -3.92
N LEU A 169 4.41 -13.61 -3.41
CA LEU A 169 4.71 -13.75 -1.98
C LEU A 169 5.73 -12.71 -1.50
N THR A 170 6.51 -12.10 -2.39
CA THR A 170 7.57 -11.15 -2.02
C THR A 170 7.03 -9.77 -1.66
N ASP A 171 7.69 -9.12 -0.71
CA ASP A 171 7.42 -7.72 -0.37
C ASP A 171 7.79 -6.77 -1.51
N LYS A 172 8.83 -7.11 -2.28
CA LYS A 172 9.25 -6.36 -3.48
C LYS A 172 8.10 -6.24 -4.48
N PHE A 173 7.44 -7.36 -4.82
CA PHE A 173 6.31 -7.36 -5.74
C PHE A 173 5.16 -6.50 -5.20
N ALA A 174 4.82 -6.65 -3.92
CA ALA A 174 3.74 -5.88 -3.31
C ALA A 174 3.99 -4.36 -3.39
N LYS A 175 5.23 -3.91 -3.13
CA LYS A 175 5.63 -2.50 -3.26
C LYS A 175 5.59 -2.02 -4.71
N GLN A 176 6.03 -2.84 -5.66
CA GLN A 176 5.99 -2.52 -7.09
C GLN A 176 4.56 -2.38 -7.61
N ALA A 177 3.66 -3.32 -7.26
CA ALA A 177 2.25 -3.25 -7.64
C ALA A 177 1.54 -2.04 -7.01
N ALA A 178 1.87 -1.71 -5.76
CA ALA A 178 1.32 -0.54 -5.09
C ALA A 178 1.79 0.77 -5.72
N LYS A 179 3.07 0.87 -6.05
CA LYS A 179 3.63 2.05 -6.74
C LYS A 179 2.97 2.24 -8.10
N ALA A 180 2.85 1.18 -8.89
CA ALA A 180 2.15 1.18 -10.18
C ALA A 180 0.70 1.68 -10.05
N THR A 181 -0.02 1.21 -9.02
CA THR A 181 -1.40 1.63 -8.76
C THR A 181 -1.48 3.12 -8.40
N ALA A 182 -0.59 3.59 -7.54
CA ALA A 182 -0.55 5.00 -7.13
C ALA A 182 -0.20 5.93 -8.30
N GLU A 183 0.77 5.56 -9.13
CA GLU A 183 1.13 6.31 -10.33
C GLU A 183 0.00 6.33 -11.36
N PHE A 184 -0.65 5.18 -11.61
CA PHE A 184 -1.84 5.13 -12.45
C PHE A 184 -2.91 6.11 -11.97
N VAL A 185 -3.26 6.10 -10.69
CA VAL A 185 -4.28 7.01 -10.12
C VAL A 185 -3.84 8.47 -10.27
N ALA A 186 -2.59 8.78 -9.97
CA ALA A 186 -2.08 10.14 -10.04
C ALA A 186 -2.07 10.69 -11.48
N GLU A 187 -1.63 9.90 -12.44
CA GLU A 187 -1.56 10.30 -13.86
C GLU A 187 -2.95 10.47 -14.46
N GLU A 188 -3.88 9.51 -14.25
CA GLU A 188 -5.21 9.53 -14.86
C GLU A 188 -6.11 10.65 -14.32
N TYR A 189 -5.85 11.11 -13.10
CA TYR A 189 -6.58 12.22 -12.47
C TYR A 189 -5.77 13.52 -12.42
N GLY A 190 -4.59 13.57 -13.06
CA GLY A 190 -3.74 14.77 -13.11
C GLY A 190 -3.33 15.27 -11.73
N LEU A 191 -3.15 14.35 -10.76
CA LEU A 191 -2.83 14.71 -9.39
C LEU A 191 -1.34 15.09 -9.28
N LYS A 192 -1.10 16.24 -8.71
CA LYS A 192 0.25 16.65 -8.32
C LYS A 192 0.47 16.29 -6.86
N LYS A 193 1.69 15.85 -6.53
CA LYS A 193 2.05 15.70 -5.12
C LYS A 193 1.84 17.03 -4.43
N GLU A 194 1.05 17.02 -3.39
CA GLU A 194 1.09 18.11 -2.42
C GLU A 194 2.49 18.02 -1.82
N ILE A 195 3.39 18.87 -2.29
CA ILE A 195 4.54 19.25 -1.49
C ILE A 195 3.88 19.77 -0.23
N PRO A 196 4.08 19.17 0.97
CA PRO A 196 3.63 19.83 2.17
C PRO A 196 4.13 21.25 1.99
N ASP A 197 3.20 22.22 2.01
CA ASP A 197 3.65 23.59 2.07
C ASP A 197 4.67 23.61 3.21
N GLU A 198 5.97 23.56 2.86
CA GLU A 198 6.89 24.38 3.58
C GLU A 198 6.26 25.75 3.41
N LYS A 199 5.35 26.11 4.33
CA LYS A 199 5.06 27.52 4.55
C LYS A 199 6.44 28.11 4.53
N PRO A 200 6.78 28.98 3.55
CA PRO A 200 8.04 29.66 3.65
C PRO A 200 7.97 30.35 4.99
N GLY A 201 8.46 29.69 6.01
CA GLY A 201 8.75 30.29 7.27
C GLY A 201 9.74 31.36 6.94
N LYS A 202 9.22 32.56 6.68
CA LYS A 202 9.97 33.76 6.97
C LYS A 202 10.19 33.74 8.47
N ASP A 203 11.15 32.91 8.85
CA ASP A 203 11.91 33.07 10.09
C ASP A 203 12.99 32.00 10.10
N ASP A 204 14.24 32.41 9.95
CA ASP A 204 15.46 31.62 10.12
C ASP A 204 15.62 31.02 11.54
N ASN A 205 14.57 31.03 12.35
CA ASN A 205 14.55 30.63 13.76
C ASN A 205 13.70 29.41 14.11
N ASN A 206 13.13 28.67 13.14
CA ASN A 206 12.28 27.52 13.49
C ASN A 206 13.11 26.23 13.65
N MET A 207 14.00 26.24 14.65
CA MET A 207 14.69 25.05 15.13
C MET A 207 13.73 24.29 16.04
N LEU A 208 13.41 23.02 15.70
CA LEU A 208 12.61 22.14 16.56
C LEU A 208 13.32 21.94 17.90
N ASP A 209 12.57 21.89 18.99
CA ASP A 209 13.16 21.54 20.28
C ASP A 209 13.68 20.11 20.27
N VAL A 210 12.88 19.19 19.76
CA VAL A 210 13.21 17.76 19.64
C VAL A 210 12.74 17.21 18.30
N ALA A 211 13.49 16.26 17.73
CA ALA A 211 13.05 15.42 16.62
C ALA A 211 13.52 13.98 16.84
N VAL A 212 12.81 13.02 16.26
CA VAL A 212 13.20 11.60 16.28
C VAL A 212 13.65 11.19 14.88
N ILE A 213 14.75 10.44 14.79
CA ILE A 213 15.19 9.78 13.54
C ILE A 213 15.07 8.27 13.67
N ILE A 214 14.60 7.63 12.61
CA ILE A 214 14.52 6.17 12.44
C ILE A 214 15.34 5.73 11.23
N ASN A 215 15.94 4.55 11.31
CA ASN A 215 16.67 3.97 10.18
C ASN A 215 15.71 3.53 9.06
N SER A 216 14.59 2.91 9.43
CA SER A 216 13.58 2.42 8.50
C SER A 216 12.19 2.47 9.13
N PHE A 217 11.15 2.32 8.31
CA PHE A 217 9.77 2.26 8.82
C PHE A 217 9.50 1.06 9.74
N VAL A 218 10.38 0.06 9.76
CA VAL A 218 10.31 -1.05 10.72
C VAL A 218 10.55 -0.58 12.15
N ASP A 219 11.28 0.51 12.33
CA ASP A 219 11.60 1.09 13.63
C ASP A 219 10.50 2.05 14.13
N TYR A 220 9.54 2.40 13.26
CA TYR A 220 8.47 3.35 13.58
C TYR A 220 7.65 2.97 14.83
N PRO A 221 7.20 1.71 15.00
CA PRO A 221 6.42 1.33 16.19
C PRO A 221 7.17 1.51 17.50
N VAL A 222 8.51 1.45 17.46
CA VAL A 222 9.38 1.64 18.63
C VAL A 222 9.67 3.13 18.86
N ALA A 223 9.74 3.91 17.79
CA ALA A 223 9.99 5.35 17.82
C ALA A 223 8.76 6.18 18.19
N GLU A 224 7.56 5.72 17.84
CA GLU A 224 6.31 6.45 18.04
C GLU A 224 6.08 6.84 19.52
N PRO A 225 6.26 5.98 20.53
CA PRO A 225 6.16 6.37 21.95
C PRO A 225 7.13 7.46 22.35
N VAL A 226 8.37 7.46 21.81
CA VAL A 226 9.37 8.50 22.04
C VAL A 226 8.90 9.84 21.47
N ALA A 227 8.43 9.83 20.24
CA ALA A 227 7.93 11.03 19.58
C ALA A 227 6.70 11.62 20.32
N ARG A 228 5.80 10.76 20.80
CA ARG A 228 4.64 11.17 21.63
C ARG A 228 5.09 11.81 22.94
N LYS A 229 6.06 11.21 23.66
CA LYS A 229 6.61 11.77 24.93
C LYS A 229 7.12 13.21 24.75
N HIS A 230 7.71 13.50 23.61
CA HIS A 230 8.30 14.81 23.30
C HIS A 230 7.43 15.71 22.41
N ASN A 231 6.26 15.23 21.98
CA ASN A 231 5.38 15.92 21.02
C ASN A 231 6.15 16.42 19.79
N CYS A 232 6.94 15.53 19.17
CA CYS A 232 7.86 15.88 18.11
C CYS A 232 7.71 14.97 16.88
N PRO A 233 8.13 15.43 15.68
CA PRO A 233 8.05 14.64 14.46
C PRO A 233 9.09 13.52 14.42
N ILE A 234 8.79 12.47 13.61
CA ILE A 234 9.69 11.36 13.29
C ILE A 234 10.14 11.53 11.84
N TYR A 235 11.44 11.47 11.62
CA TYR A 235 12.07 11.56 10.29
C TYR A 235 12.79 10.26 9.92
N PRO A 236 12.74 9.82 8.65
CA PRO A 236 13.59 8.72 8.19
C PRO A 236 15.06 9.16 8.10
N GLN A 237 15.98 8.22 8.21
CA GLN A 237 17.42 8.45 8.04
C GLN A 237 17.69 9.10 6.66
N GLY A 238 18.62 10.05 6.63
CA GLY A 238 18.93 10.84 5.44
C GLY A 238 18.10 12.12 5.29
N SER A 239 17.13 12.37 6.17
CA SER A 239 16.43 13.65 6.20
C SER A 239 17.30 14.76 6.75
N THR A 240 17.17 15.97 6.19
CA THR A 240 17.76 17.18 6.78
C THR A 240 16.86 17.65 7.93
N VAL A 241 17.38 17.61 9.14
CA VAL A 241 16.62 17.98 10.36
C VAL A 241 17.30 19.14 11.06
N LYS A 242 16.53 20.20 11.33
CA LYS A 242 16.95 21.33 12.18
C LYS A 242 16.27 21.20 13.53
N ALA A 243 16.98 20.70 14.52
CA ALA A 243 16.48 20.53 15.89
C ALA A 243 17.58 20.83 16.91
N LYS A 244 17.18 21.25 18.13
CA LYS A 244 18.12 21.41 19.26
C LYS A 244 18.58 20.06 19.79
N LYS A 245 17.65 19.07 19.78
CA LYS A 245 17.87 17.70 20.23
C LYS A 245 17.38 16.70 19.22
N LEU A 246 18.16 15.67 18.95
CA LEU A 246 17.83 14.57 18.06
C LEU A 246 17.86 13.26 18.84
N ILE A 247 16.77 12.50 18.79
CA ILE A 247 16.68 11.16 19.36
C ILE A 247 16.75 10.17 18.22
N VAL A 248 17.78 9.33 18.21
CA VAL A 248 18.02 8.33 17.17
C VAL A 248 17.48 6.98 17.64
N VAL A 249 16.47 6.46 16.93
CA VAL A 249 15.87 5.15 17.21
C VAL A 249 16.20 4.22 16.04
N GLY A 250 17.32 3.51 16.15
CA GLY A 250 17.90 2.76 15.04
C GLY A 250 18.58 3.66 13.99
N GLY A 251 19.64 3.14 13.37
CA GLY A 251 20.47 3.90 12.45
C GLY A 251 21.46 4.85 13.13
N ARG A 252 21.72 6.00 12.53
CA ARG A 252 22.70 6.99 13.03
C ARG A 252 22.19 8.41 12.81
N ALA A 253 22.70 9.33 13.59
CA ALA A 253 22.46 10.75 13.38
C ALA A 253 23.00 11.22 12.01
N PRO A 254 22.40 12.26 11.41
CA PRO A 254 22.93 12.87 10.18
C PRO A 254 24.33 13.46 10.41
N ASP A 255 25.20 13.32 9.41
CA ASP A 255 26.53 13.91 9.46
C ASP A 255 26.43 15.45 9.61
N GLY A 256 27.21 16.00 10.52
CA GLY A 256 27.25 17.45 10.77
C GLY A 256 26.09 18.02 11.63
N PHE A 257 25.26 17.19 12.24
CA PHE A 257 24.26 17.68 13.19
C PHE A 257 24.93 18.36 14.39
N LYS A 258 24.48 19.59 14.72
CA LYS A 258 25.12 20.44 15.75
C LYS A 258 24.40 20.49 17.11
N GLY A 259 23.27 19.79 17.24
CA GLY A 259 22.48 19.75 18.48
C GLY A 259 22.86 18.58 19.40
N GLU A 260 22.09 18.43 20.48
CA GLU A 260 22.20 17.28 21.38
C GLU A 260 21.70 16.01 20.66
N ILE A 261 22.45 14.90 20.79
CA ILE A 261 22.06 13.61 20.24
C ILE A 261 21.84 12.61 21.37
N ILE A 262 20.67 11.99 21.41
CA ILE A 262 20.37 10.83 22.25
C ILE A 262 20.25 9.62 21.31
N ASP A 263 21.20 8.71 21.39
CA ASP A 263 21.18 7.48 20.60
C ASP A 263 20.56 6.33 21.41
N LEU A 264 19.43 5.83 20.93
CA LEU A 264 18.71 4.69 21.48
C LEU A 264 18.88 3.45 20.60
N GLY A 265 19.71 3.52 19.56
CA GLY A 265 20.05 2.39 18.69
C GLY A 265 20.74 1.28 19.48
N GLY A 266 20.47 0.04 19.08
CA GLY A 266 21.14 -1.16 19.57
C GLY A 266 21.76 -1.94 18.42
N LYS A 267 22.44 -3.04 18.72
CA LYS A 267 23.04 -3.95 17.73
C LYS A 267 21.99 -4.60 16.83
N ASP A 268 20.76 -4.71 17.36
CA ASP A 268 19.60 -5.22 16.66
C ASP A 268 18.32 -4.50 17.13
N ARG A 269 17.18 -4.86 16.52
CA ARG A 269 15.88 -4.26 16.86
C ARG A 269 15.42 -4.54 18.29
N PHE A 270 15.83 -5.65 18.88
CA PHE A 270 15.41 -6.02 20.24
C PHE A 270 16.16 -5.16 21.28
N GLU A 271 17.45 -4.95 21.04
CA GLU A 271 18.26 -4.06 21.88
C GLU A 271 17.79 -2.60 21.72
N THR A 272 17.48 -2.16 20.50
CA THR A 272 16.87 -0.84 20.26
C THR A 272 15.54 -0.69 21.02
N ALA A 273 14.66 -1.68 20.98
CA ALA A 273 13.39 -1.65 21.72
C ALA A 273 13.61 -1.61 23.24
N ALA A 274 14.60 -2.35 23.75
CA ALA A 274 14.96 -2.34 25.18
C ALA A 274 15.50 -0.96 25.61
N ASN A 275 16.36 -0.34 24.80
CA ASN A 275 16.89 1.01 25.05
C ASN A 275 15.78 2.06 25.08
N VAL A 276 14.84 1.97 24.12
CA VAL A 276 13.66 2.85 24.07
C VAL A 276 12.79 2.66 25.31
N LYS A 277 12.51 1.41 25.70
CA LYS A 277 11.74 1.14 26.92
C LYS A 277 12.38 1.81 28.13
N LYS A 278 13.68 1.60 28.35
CA LYS A 278 14.45 2.22 29.45
C LYS A 278 14.42 3.75 29.41
N TYR A 279 14.42 4.34 28.21
CA TYR A 279 14.33 5.79 28.01
C TYR A 279 12.95 6.36 28.35
N LEU A 280 11.91 5.57 28.21
CA LEU A 280 10.52 5.98 28.47
C LEU A 280 10.11 5.85 29.94
N GLU A 281 10.75 4.93 30.67
CA GLU A 281 10.62 4.76 32.14
C GLU A 281 11.23 5.99 32.88
#